data_772dc9e340b83289ade7ccb5c863a13d
#
_entry.id   772dc9e340b83289ade7ccb5c863a13d
#
_cell.length_a   1.000
_cell.length_b   1.000
_cell.length_c   1.000
_cell.angle_alpha   90.00
_cell.angle_beta   90.00
_cell.angle_gamma   90.00
#
_symmetry.space_group_name_H-M   'P 1'
#
loop_
_entity.id
_entity.type
_entity.pdbx_description
1 polymer ?
#
loop_
_entity_poly.entity_id
_entity_poly.type
_entity_poly.pdbx_seq_one_letter_code
_entity_poly.pdbx_strand_id
1 'polypeptide(L)'
;KHLTTEKKTKISLGVFDRVLSVALTTFSILRISLSLSVISEKKKMVVVEQKKRFALFLATCDSEFVKKTYGGYFNVFVSTFGDDGEQWDLFRVIDGDFPDEKDLDKYDGFVISGSPHDAFGDADWIVKLCEVCQKLDDMKKKVLGICFGHQIITRVKGGKIGRALKGADMGLRSITIAKDNEKLRRYFGDEVPASLAIIKCHQDEVLELPESATLLASSEVCEVEMFSIGDHFFCIQGHPEYNKEILFEIVDRVLNMKLMEQEFADKAKSTMETAQPDRILWQKLCKNFLKG
;
A
#
# COMPACT_ATOMS: atom_id res chain seq x y z
N LYS A 1 26.45 -53.19 83.71
CA LYS A 1 25.35 -53.71 82.81
C LYS A 1 24.29 -52.59 82.58
N HIS A 2 24.53 -51.68 81.74
CA HIS A 2 23.51 -50.81 81.10
C HIS A 2 24.27 -49.74 80.25
N LEU A 3 24.62 -50.16 79.03
CA LEU A 3 25.18 -49.20 78.04
C LEU A 3 25.22 -49.87 76.61
N THR A 4 24.06 -50.23 76.06
CA THR A 4 24.05 -50.68 74.62
C THR A 4 22.74 -50.50 73.87
N THR A 5 21.78 -49.64 74.36
CA THR A 5 20.50 -49.51 73.67
C THR A 5 20.25 -48.10 73.05
N GLU A 6 21.02 -47.12 73.35
CA GLU A 6 20.76 -45.74 72.81
C GLU A 6 21.42 -45.42 71.46
N LYS A 7 22.41 -46.20 71.01
CA LYS A 7 23.12 -45.86 69.73
C LYS A 7 22.44 -46.38 68.46
N LYS A 8 21.50 -47.33 68.53
CA LYS A 8 20.81 -47.87 67.34
C LYS A 8 19.62 -47.04 66.87
N THR A 9 18.97 -46.27 67.73
CA THR A 9 17.79 -45.49 67.39
C THR A 9 18.14 -44.15 66.71
N LYS A 10 19.31 -43.56 66.99
CA LYS A 10 19.74 -42.28 66.35
C LYS A 10 20.17 -42.42 64.88
N ILE A 11 20.64 -43.59 64.46
CA ILE A 11 21.06 -43.82 63.06
C ILE A 11 19.86 -44.03 62.13
N SER A 12 18.75 -44.54 62.64
CA SER A 12 17.53 -44.75 61.87
C SER A 12 16.79 -43.44 61.53
N LEU A 13 16.77 -42.46 62.42
CA LEU A 13 16.10 -41.17 62.15
C LEU A 13 16.84 -40.32 61.11
N GLY A 14 18.16 -40.31 61.10
CA GLY A 14 18.95 -39.50 60.15
C GLY A 14 18.88 -39.99 58.70
N VAL A 15 18.62 -41.27 58.48
CA VAL A 15 18.45 -41.85 57.13
C VAL A 15 17.05 -41.54 56.57
N PHE A 16 16.01 -41.57 57.42
CA PHE A 16 14.64 -41.24 57.03
C PHE A 16 14.47 -39.78 56.65
N ASP A 17 15.09 -38.82 57.40
CA ASP A 17 15.05 -37.42 57.10
C ASP A 17 15.81 -37.08 55.80
N ARG A 18 16.90 -37.76 55.48
CA ARG A 18 17.62 -37.58 54.21
C ARG A 18 16.82 -38.11 53.02
N VAL A 19 16.13 -39.24 53.15
CA VAL A 19 15.30 -39.79 52.09
C VAL A 19 14.06 -38.93 51.84
N LEU A 20 13.44 -38.41 52.91
CA LEU A 20 12.31 -37.48 52.80
C LEU A 20 12.71 -36.15 52.17
N SER A 21 13.88 -35.60 52.53
CA SER A 21 14.41 -34.36 51.96
C SER A 21 14.75 -34.50 50.47
N VAL A 22 15.32 -35.62 50.05
CA VAL A 22 15.61 -35.87 48.64
C VAL A 22 14.30 -36.12 47.82
N ALA A 23 13.31 -36.79 48.39
CA ALA A 23 12.00 -36.97 47.74
C ALA A 23 11.27 -35.63 47.58
N LEU A 24 11.28 -34.74 48.59
CA LEU A 24 10.64 -33.43 48.53
C LEU A 24 11.33 -32.50 47.53
N THR A 25 12.66 -32.53 47.41
CA THR A 25 13.42 -31.73 46.42
C THR A 25 13.19 -32.26 45.00
N THR A 26 13.12 -33.58 44.76
CA THR A 26 12.82 -34.15 43.44
C THR A 26 11.38 -33.84 42.99
N PHE A 27 10.39 -33.88 43.92
CA PHE A 27 9.00 -33.51 43.61
C PHE A 27 8.88 -31.99 43.30
N SER A 28 9.64 -31.14 43.98
CA SER A 28 9.67 -29.70 43.68
C SER A 28 10.32 -29.39 42.33
N ILE A 29 11.40 -30.07 41.98
CA ILE A 29 12.08 -29.94 40.68
C ILE A 29 11.20 -30.44 39.54
N LEU A 30 10.50 -31.58 39.73
CA LEU A 30 9.54 -32.08 38.74
C LEU A 30 8.34 -31.12 38.55
N ARG A 31 7.82 -30.52 39.62
CA ARG A 31 6.74 -29.52 39.52
C ARG A 31 7.21 -28.24 38.80
N ILE A 32 8.43 -27.77 39.04
CA ILE A 32 9.00 -26.62 38.35
C ILE A 32 9.27 -26.96 36.88
N SER A 33 9.78 -28.17 36.57
CA SER A 33 9.97 -28.62 35.19
C SER A 33 8.65 -28.75 34.42
N LEU A 34 7.61 -29.33 35.04
CA LEU A 34 6.27 -29.40 34.42
C LEU A 34 5.62 -28.03 34.24
N SER A 35 5.80 -27.11 35.21
CA SER A 35 5.28 -25.73 35.04
C SER A 35 6.02 -24.96 33.98
N LEU A 36 7.33 -25.15 33.81
CA LEU A 36 8.13 -24.52 32.74
C LEU A 36 7.80 -25.13 31.36
N SER A 37 7.53 -26.40 31.24
CA SER A 37 7.10 -27.01 29.98
C SER A 37 5.69 -26.54 29.56
N VAL A 38 4.74 -26.45 30.50
CA VAL A 38 3.40 -25.91 30.27
C VAL A 38 3.42 -24.40 29.92
N ILE A 39 4.36 -23.64 30.49
CA ILE A 39 4.57 -22.23 30.15
C ILE A 39 5.23 -22.12 28.76
N SER A 40 6.14 -23.04 28.41
CA SER A 40 6.75 -23.12 27.07
C SER A 40 5.74 -23.52 25.98
N GLU A 41 4.84 -24.44 26.28
CA GLU A 41 3.78 -24.81 25.34
C GLU A 41 2.68 -23.74 25.22
N LYS A 42 2.35 -23.01 26.29
CA LYS A 42 1.44 -21.85 26.23
C LYS A 42 2.05 -20.65 25.50
N LYS A 43 3.38 -20.55 25.37
CA LYS A 43 4.06 -19.52 24.55
C LYS A 43 4.21 -19.89 23.08
N LYS A 44 3.84 -21.08 22.65
CA LYS A 44 3.42 -21.36 21.28
C LYS A 44 1.97 -20.95 21.07
N MET A 45 1.58 -19.78 21.54
CA MET A 45 0.47 -19.08 20.95
C MET A 45 0.88 -18.80 19.49
N VAL A 46 0.24 -19.49 18.57
CA VAL A 46 0.28 -19.18 17.15
C VAL A 46 0.00 -17.67 17.08
N VAL A 47 1.03 -16.88 16.83
CA VAL A 47 0.83 -15.53 16.34
C VAL A 47 0.16 -15.78 15.00
N VAL A 48 -1.17 -15.74 14.97
CA VAL A 48 -1.91 -15.63 13.72
C VAL A 48 -1.45 -14.29 13.19
N GLU A 49 -0.48 -14.31 12.30
CA GLU A 49 -0.01 -13.13 11.61
C GLU A 49 -1.26 -12.52 10.96
N GLN A 50 -1.70 -11.39 11.51
CA GLN A 50 -2.92 -10.76 11.05
C GLN A 50 -2.68 -10.37 9.61
N LYS A 51 -3.40 -11.00 8.67
CA LYS A 51 -3.24 -10.72 7.24
C LYS A 51 -3.41 -9.24 6.98
N LYS A 52 -2.45 -8.62 6.32
CA LYS A 52 -2.57 -7.22 5.89
C LYS A 52 -3.81 -7.07 5.01
N ARG A 53 -4.55 -5.98 5.22
CA ARG A 53 -5.79 -5.70 4.51
C ARG A 53 -5.73 -4.33 3.85
N PHE A 54 -6.02 -4.29 2.56
CA PHE A 54 -5.99 -3.08 1.75
C PHE A 54 -7.34 -2.83 1.09
N ALA A 55 -7.64 -1.57 0.81
CA ALA A 55 -8.83 -1.17 0.09
C ALA A 55 -8.46 -0.47 -1.22
N LEU A 56 -9.09 -0.85 -2.33
CA LEU A 56 -9.06 -0.11 -3.58
C LEU A 56 -10.34 0.74 -3.71
N PHE A 57 -10.19 2.05 -3.77
CA PHE A 57 -11.22 3.00 -4.17
C PHE A 57 -11.16 3.17 -5.70
N LEU A 58 -11.99 2.41 -6.40
CA LEU A 58 -12.05 2.41 -7.85
C LEU A 58 -12.97 3.53 -8.33
N ALA A 59 -12.39 4.56 -8.91
CA ALA A 59 -13.05 5.77 -9.39
C ALA A 59 -13.37 5.74 -10.89
N THR A 60 -13.40 4.56 -11.49
CA THR A 60 -13.69 4.35 -12.91
C THR A 60 -14.50 3.07 -13.13
N CYS A 61 -15.19 2.99 -14.28
CA CYS A 61 -15.84 1.75 -14.72
C CYS A 61 -14.84 0.86 -15.45
N ASP A 62 -14.99 -0.46 -15.31
CA ASP A 62 -14.22 -1.43 -16.08
C ASP A 62 -14.64 -1.38 -17.56
N SER A 63 -13.68 -1.24 -18.48
CA SER A 63 -13.95 -1.43 -19.91
C SER A 63 -14.17 -2.92 -20.24
N GLU A 64 -14.85 -3.20 -21.34
CA GLU A 64 -15.07 -4.59 -21.79
C GLU A 64 -13.75 -5.34 -22.04
N PHE A 65 -12.75 -4.64 -22.55
CA PHE A 65 -11.41 -5.19 -22.72
C PHE A 65 -10.79 -5.59 -21.38
N VAL A 66 -10.81 -4.69 -20.40
CA VAL A 66 -10.21 -4.94 -19.08
C VAL A 66 -10.96 -6.04 -18.33
N LYS A 67 -12.29 -6.08 -18.42
CA LYS A 67 -13.09 -7.20 -17.89
C LYS A 67 -12.69 -8.53 -18.50
N LYS A 68 -12.61 -8.59 -19.83
CA LYS A 68 -12.30 -9.82 -20.56
C LYS A 68 -10.87 -10.30 -20.36
N THR A 69 -9.91 -9.38 -20.34
CA THR A 69 -8.48 -9.71 -20.33
C THR A 69 -7.95 -9.94 -18.91
N TYR A 70 -8.39 -9.12 -17.96
CA TYR A 70 -7.85 -9.09 -16.59
C TYR A 70 -8.88 -9.43 -15.51
N GLY A 71 -10.17 -9.56 -15.87
CA GLY A 71 -11.26 -9.73 -14.90
C GLY A 71 -11.63 -8.43 -14.16
N GLY A 72 -11.25 -7.26 -14.70
CA GLY A 72 -11.52 -5.94 -14.17
C GLY A 72 -10.27 -5.22 -13.65
N TYR A 73 -10.37 -3.90 -13.47
CA TYR A 73 -9.27 -3.09 -12.93
C TYR A 73 -8.86 -3.53 -11.53
N PHE A 74 -9.77 -4.02 -10.69
CA PHE A 74 -9.42 -4.56 -9.38
C PHE A 74 -8.28 -5.57 -9.46
N ASN A 75 -8.35 -6.52 -10.38
CA ASN A 75 -7.31 -7.52 -10.56
C ASN A 75 -6.01 -6.92 -11.10
N VAL A 76 -6.07 -5.86 -11.95
CA VAL A 76 -4.89 -5.13 -12.41
C VAL A 76 -4.15 -4.51 -11.21
N PHE A 77 -4.89 -3.85 -10.30
CA PHE A 77 -4.32 -3.24 -9.10
C PHE A 77 -3.75 -4.28 -8.14
N VAL A 78 -4.50 -5.34 -7.84
CA VAL A 78 -4.04 -6.42 -6.93
C VAL A 78 -2.83 -7.14 -7.50
N SER A 79 -2.79 -7.45 -8.80
CA SER A 79 -1.62 -8.09 -9.42
C SER A 79 -0.39 -7.18 -9.44
N THR A 80 -0.58 -5.86 -9.38
CA THR A 80 0.52 -4.89 -9.38
C THR A 80 1.03 -4.62 -7.96
N PHE A 81 0.15 -4.43 -6.99
CA PHE A 81 0.49 -3.95 -5.64
C PHE A 81 0.30 -4.99 -4.55
N GLY A 82 -0.45 -6.06 -4.79
CA GLY A 82 -0.69 -7.13 -3.83
C GLY A 82 0.49 -8.08 -3.68
N ASP A 83 0.52 -8.78 -2.53
CA ASP A 83 1.37 -9.92 -2.26
C ASP A 83 0.53 -11.08 -1.73
N ASP A 84 1.09 -12.29 -1.80
CA ASP A 84 0.40 -13.50 -1.34
C ASP A 84 0.01 -13.39 0.14
N GLY A 85 -1.21 -13.81 0.45
CA GLY A 85 -1.73 -13.83 1.81
C GLY A 85 -2.40 -12.53 2.26
N GLU A 86 -2.34 -11.44 1.50
CA GLU A 86 -3.06 -10.19 1.78
C GLU A 86 -4.55 -10.31 1.43
N GLN A 87 -5.35 -9.46 2.06
CA GLN A 87 -6.75 -9.26 1.70
C GLN A 87 -6.91 -7.90 1.03
N TRP A 88 -7.59 -7.88 -0.12
CA TRP A 88 -7.93 -6.66 -0.83
C TRP A 88 -9.43 -6.55 -0.99
N ASP A 89 -10.00 -5.41 -0.63
CA ASP A 89 -11.41 -5.11 -0.80
C ASP A 89 -11.59 -4.03 -1.87
N LEU A 90 -12.59 -4.22 -2.72
CA LEU A 90 -12.96 -3.27 -3.75
C LEU A 90 -14.14 -2.41 -3.28
N PHE A 91 -13.99 -1.10 -3.42
CA PHE A 91 -15.08 -0.12 -3.28
C PHE A 91 -15.21 0.66 -4.59
N ARG A 92 -16.35 0.56 -5.23
CA ARG A 92 -16.67 1.32 -6.45
C ARG A 92 -17.18 2.70 -6.08
N VAL A 93 -16.25 3.60 -5.75
CA VAL A 93 -16.59 4.92 -5.22
C VAL A 93 -17.39 5.76 -6.21
N ILE A 94 -17.22 5.53 -7.52
CA ILE A 94 -18.01 6.17 -8.59
C ILE A 94 -19.51 5.81 -8.49
N ASP A 95 -19.84 4.64 -7.95
CA ASP A 95 -21.21 4.15 -7.74
C ASP A 95 -21.72 4.52 -6.32
N GLY A 96 -20.94 5.27 -5.55
CA GLY A 96 -21.27 5.63 -4.17
C GLY A 96 -20.98 4.54 -3.14
N ASP A 97 -20.25 3.48 -3.52
CA ASP A 97 -19.84 2.39 -2.63
C ASP A 97 -18.57 2.79 -1.87
N PHE A 98 -18.70 2.94 -0.55
CA PHE A 98 -17.63 3.33 0.38
C PHE A 98 -17.64 2.41 1.61
N PRO A 99 -16.49 2.18 2.25
CA PRO A 99 -16.48 1.49 3.53
C PRO A 99 -17.20 2.29 4.61
N ASP A 100 -17.82 1.60 5.58
CA ASP A 100 -18.28 2.24 6.79
C ASP A 100 -17.11 2.94 7.49
N GLU A 101 -17.33 4.15 8.02
CA GLU A 101 -16.29 4.94 8.71
C GLU A 101 -15.63 4.19 9.88
N LYS A 102 -16.44 3.43 10.64
CA LYS A 102 -15.97 2.58 11.75
C LYS A 102 -15.06 1.43 11.32
N ASP A 103 -15.05 1.13 10.01
CA ASP A 103 -14.29 0.03 9.44
C ASP A 103 -12.98 0.47 8.79
N LEU A 104 -12.73 1.79 8.65
CA LEU A 104 -11.51 2.34 8.08
C LEU A 104 -10.25 1.88 8.83
N ASP A 105 -10.35 1.69 10.15
CA ASP A 105 -9.23 1.22 10.97
C ASP A 105 -8.79 -0.21 10.65
N LYS A 106 -9.66 -1.04 10.06
CA LYS A 106 -9.36 -2.43 9.70
C LYS A 106 -8.37 -2.54 8.54
N TYR A 107 -8.12 -1.46 7.81
CA TYR A 107 -7.23 -1.44 6.65
C TYR A 107 -5.85 -0.92 7.02
N ASP A 108 -4.82 -1.60 6.54
CA ASP A 108 -3.42 -1.18 6.64
C ASP A 108 -3.09 -0.07 5.63
N GLY A 109 -3.82 -0.02 4.51
CA GLY A 109 -3.64 1.02 3.50
C GLY A 109 -4.75 1.05 2.45
N PHE A 110 -4.77 2.13 1.69
CA PHE A 110 -5.77 2.43 0.66
C PHE A 110 -5.07 2.80 -0.64
N VAL A 111 -5.72 2.47 -1.76
CA VAL A 111 -5.31 2.93 -3.09
C VAL A 111 -6.49 3.64 -3.72
N ILE A 112 -6.26 4.82 -4.31
CA ILE A 112 -7.25 5.56 -5.09
C ILE A 112 -6.82 5.52 -6.55
N SER A 113 -7.67 4.98 -7.41
CA SER A 113 -7.38 4.79 -8.83
C SER A 113 -7.42 6.10 -9.63
N GLY A 114 -7.03 6.02 -10.89
CA GLY A 114 -7.37 7.01 -11.91
C GLY A 114 -8.87 7.04 -12.21
N SER A 115 -9.31 8.12 -12.86
CA SER A 115 -10.70 8.34 -13.31
C SER A 115 -10.72 9.19 -14.56
N PRO A 116 -11.71 9.03 -15.47
CA PRO A 116 -11.98 9.99 -16.56
C PRO A 116 -12.68 11.27 -16.08
N HIS A 117 -13.10 11.34 -14.80
CA HIS A 117 -13.79 12.51 -14.25
C HIS A 117 -12.81 13.57 -13.75
N ASP A 118 -13.27 14.82 -13.73
CA ASP A 118 -12.52 15.95 -13.20
C ASP A 118 -12.46 15.91 -11.67
N ALA A 119 -11.27 15.83 -11.08
CA ALA A 119 -11.11 15.76 -9.61
C ALA A 119 -11.53 17.06 -8.89
N PHE A 120 -11.70 18.17 -9.62
CA PHE A 120 -12.24 19.42 -9.12
C PHE A 120 -13.77 19.53 -9.29
N GLY A 121 -14.43 18.50 -9.82
CA GLY A 121 -15.88 18.39 -9.93
C GLY A 121 -16.58 18.29 -8.58
N ASP A 122 -17.90 18.45 -8.59
CA ASP A 122 -18.78 18.51 -7.43
C ASP A 122 -19.80 17.34 -7.37
N ALA A 123 -19.60 16.29 -8.17
CA ALA A 123 -20.42 15.10 -8.08
C ALA A 123 -20.37 14.50 -6.66
N ASP A 124 -21.50 14.04 -6.14
CA ASP A 124 -21.65 13.58 -4.76
C ASP A 124 -20.58 12.56 -4.33
N TRP A 125 -20.23 11.62 -5.22
CA TRP A 125 -19.22 10.63 -4.92
C TRP A 125 -17.79 11.22 -4.84
N ILE A 126 -17.50 12.30 -5.59
CA ILE A 126 -16.21 13.01 -5.53
C ILE A 126 -16.09 13.77 -4.21
N VAL A 127 -17.16 14.49 -3.83
CA VAL A 127 -17.23 15.19 -2.56
C VAL A 127 -17.07 14.20 -1.40
N LYS A 128 -17.81 13.06 -1.46
CA LYS A 128 -17.70 12.00 -0.47
C LYS A 128 -16.30 11.40 -0.38
N LEU A 129 -15.65 11.18 -1.53
CA LEU A 129 -14.26 10.70 -1.56
C LEU A 129 -13.30 11.69 -0.88
N CYS A 130 -13.47 12.99 -1.11
CA CYS A 130 -12.69 14.02 -0.40
C CYS A 130 -12.88 13.96 1.12
N GLU A 131 -14.13 13.80 1.60
CA GLU A 131 -14.41 13.63 3.03
C GLU A 131 -13.75 12.39 3.62
N VAL A 132 -13.79 11.25 2.91
CA VAL A 132 -13.12 10.02 3.32
C VAL A 132 -11.61 10.22 3.35
N CYS A 133 -11.03 10.85 2.34
CA CYS A 133 -9.59 11.16 2.30
C CYS A 133 -9.16 12.06 3.47
N GLN A 134 -9.98 13.06 3.86
CA GLN A 134 -9.70 13.87 5.04
C GLN A 134 -9.67 13.03 6.32
N LYS A 135 -10.59 12.07 6.49
CA LYS A 135 -10.58 11.15 7.64
C LYS A 135 -9.35 10.26 7.63
N LEU A 136 -8.95 9.73 6.45
CA LEU A 136 -7.73 8.93 6.32
C LEU A 136 -6.47 9.74 6.65
N ASP A 137 -6.46 11.05 6.32
CA ASP A 137 -5.40 11.96 6.75
C ASP A 137 -5.34 12.14 8.26
N ASP A 138 -6.50 12.38 8.91
CA ASP A 138 -6.59 12.53 10.37
C ASP A 138 -6.12 11.25 11.10
N MET A 139 -6.46 10.09 10.55
CA MET A 139 -6.06 8.77 11.05
C MET A 139 -4.63 8.37 10.68
N LYS A 140 -3.95 9.14 9.82
CA LYS A 140 -2.61 8.83 9.27
C LYS A 140 -2.53 7.48 8.56
N LYS A 141 -3.62 7.09 7.91
CA LYS A 141 -3.68 5.86 7.11
C LYS A 141 -2.89 6.02 5.82
N LYS A 142 -2.17 4.96 5.43
CA LYS A 142 -1.43 4.92 4.16
C LYS A 142 -2.39 5.03 2.98
N VAL A 143 -2.19 6.00 2.11
CA VAL A 143 -2.99 6.19 0.88
C VAL A 143 -2.07 6.41 -0.31
N LEU A 144 -2.16 5.54 -1.30
CA LEU A 144 -1.55 5.69 -2.61
C LEU A 144 -2.56 6.32 -3.56
N GLY A 145 -2.33 7.55 -3.98
CA GLY A 145 -3.16 8.26 -4.96
C GLY A 145 -2.56 8.16 -6.36
N ILE A 146 -3.31 7.64 -7.33
CA ILE A 146 -2.88 7.46 -8.72
C ILE A 146 -3.72 8.34 -9.64
N CYS A 147 -3.10 9.18 -10.45
CA CYS A 147 -3.73 10.06 -11.45
C CYS A 147 -4.86 10.90 -10.81
N PHE A 148 -6.12 10.54 -10.97
CA PHE A 148 -7.24 11.18 -10.29
C PHE A 148 -7.07 11.15 -8.76
N GLY A 149 -6.61 10.04 -8.18
CA GLY A 149 -6.34 9.94 -6.74
C GLY A 149 -5.24 10.90 -6.26
N HIS A 150 -4.20 11.13 -7.08
CA HIS A 150 -3.17 12.14 -6.86
C HIS A 150 -3.78 13.57 -6.83
N GLN A 151 -4.72 13.84 -7.70
CA GLN A 151 -5.42 15.11 -7.79
C GLN A 151 -6.42 15.31 -6.63
N ILE A 152 -7.17 14.27 -6.25
CA ILE A 152 -8.09 14.29 -5.09
C ILE A 152 -7.33 14.62 -3.80
N ILE A 153 -6.20 13.98 -3.55
CA ILE A 153 -5.38 14.29 -2.37
C ILE A 153 -4.86 15.73 -2.41
N THR A 154 -4.47 16.23 -3.58
CA THR A 154 -4.09 17.62 -3.76
C THR A 154 -5.22 18.58 -3.36
N ARG A 155 -6.45 18.32 -3.83
CA ARG A 155 -7.66 19.09 -3.48
C ARG A 155 -7.93 19.10 -1.97
N VAL A 156 -7.90 17.92 -1.36
CA VAL A 156 -8.15 17.75 0.09
C VAL A 156 -7.14 18.52 0.92
N LYS A 157 -5.91 18.64 0.44
CA LYS A 157 -4.82 19.31 1.15
C LYS A 157 -4.64 20.80 0.76
N GLY A 158 -5.59 21.37 0.00
CA GLY A 158 -5.64 22.78 -0.34
C GLY A 158 -4.71 23.20 -1.46
N GLY A 159 -4.17 22.26 -2.23
CA GLY A 159 -3.49 22.55 -3.49
C GLY A 159 -4.48 22.82 -4.61
N LYS A 160 -3.97 23.14 -5.80
CA LYS A 160 -4.79 23.51 -6.96
C LYS A 160 -4.60 22.51 -8.11
N ILE A 161 -5.70 22.09 -8.68
CA ILE A 161 -5.79 21.19 -9.82
C ILE A 161 -6.58 21.83 -10.95
N GLY A 162 -6.29 21.46 -12.19
CA GLY A 162 -6.99 21.96 -13.35
C GLY A 162 -6.48 21.34 -14.63
N ARG A 163 -6.97 21.83 -15.76
CA ARG A 163 -6.52 21.37 -17.09
C ARG A 163 -5.02 21.60 -17.24
N ALA A 164 -4.33 20.60 -17.76
CA ALA A 164 -2.89 20.62 -17.99
C ALA A 164 -2.51 21.79 -18.92
N LEU A 165 -1.55 22.61 -18.49
CA LEU A 165 -1.15 23.85 -19.19
C LEU A 165 -0.57 23.56 -20.58
N LYS A 166 0.05 22.39 -20.77
CA LYS A 166 0.64 21.94 -22.05
C LYS A 166 -0.25 20.98 -22.83
N GLY A 167 -1.52 20.84 -22.41
CA GLY A 167 -2.49 19.92 -23.00
C GLY A 167 -2.40 18.49 -22.42
N ALA A 168 -3.24 17.61 -22.93
CA ALA A 168 -3.29 16.21 -22.48
C ALA A 168 -1.95 15.51 -22.69
N ASP A 169 -1.52 14.71 -21.70
CA ASP A 169 -0.34 13.85 -21.78
C ASP A 169 -0.73 12.38 -21.79
N MET A 170 -0.36 11.69 -22.89
CA MET A 170 -0.66 10.27 -23.09
C MET A 170 0.51 9.55 -23.74
N GLY A 171 0.77 8.33 -23.28
CA GLY A 171 1.88 7.52 -23.74
C GLY A 171 2.90 7.24 -22.65
N LEU A 172 4.05 6.69 -23.03
CA LEU A 172 5.18 6.47 -22.12
C LEU A 172 6.01 7.76 -22.00
N ARG A 173 6.32 8.16 -20.77
CA ARG A 173 7.15 9.32 -20.46
C ARG A 173 8.21 8.98 -19.44
N SER A 174 9.38 9.63 -19.56
CA SER A 174 10.40 9.62 -18.52
C SER A 174 10.16 10.82 -17.60
N ILE A 175 10.14 10.57 -16.28
CA ILE A 175 10.04 11.60 -15.25
C ILE A 175 11.33 11.66 -14.45
N THR A 176 11.71 12.84 -13.99
CA THR A 176 12.93 13.09 -13.19
C THR A 176 12.62 12.92 -11.72
N ILE A 177 13.43 12.11 -11.03
CA ILE A 177 13.25 11.77 -9.61
C ILE A 177 14.14 12.67 -8.73
N ALA A 178 13.62 13.14 -7.61
CA ALA A 178 14.36 13.92 -6.60
C ALA A 178 15.29 13.00 -5.80
N LYS A 179 16.50 12.73 -6.32
CA LYS A 179 17.45 11.72 -5.79
C LYS A 179 17.81 11.88 -4.33
N ASP A 180 17.90 13.14 -3.83
CA ASP A 180 18.36 13.41 -2.47
C ASP A 180 17.26 13.34 -1.40
N ASN A 181 16.10 12.77 -1.76
CA ASN A 181 14.97 12.65 -0.86
C ASN A 181 15.08 11.37 0.00
N GLU A 182 15.11 11.52 1.32
CA GLU A 182 15.21 10.39 2.28
C GLU A 182 14.06 9.39 2.17
N LYS A 183 12.84 9.85 1.82
CA LYS A 183 11.68 8.96 1.66
C LYS A 183 11.88 8.03 0.46
N LEU A 184 12.41 8.55 -0.64
CA LEU A 184 12.71 7.73 -1.81
C LEU A 184 13.82 6.72 -1.52
N ARG A 185 14.85 7.11 -0.74
CA ARG A 185 15.87 6.15 -0.27
C ARG A 185 15.26 5.04 0.58
N ARG A 186 14.28 5.35 1.43
CA ARG A 186 13.57 4.32 2.22
C ARG A 186 12.83 3.32 1.34
N TYR A 187 12.26 3.75 0.21
CA TYR A 187 11.47 2.89 -0.67
C TYR A 187 12.30 2.19 -1.75
N PHE A 188 13.33 2.83 -2.30
CA PHE A 188 14.21 2.25 -3.31
C PHE A 188 15.41 1.52 -2.72
N GLY A 189 15.87 1.90 -1.54
CA GLY A 189 17.19 1.59 -1.00
C GLY A 189 18.22 2.64 -1.40
N ASP A 190 19.50 2.31 -1.34
CA ASP A 190 20.58 3.26 -1.57
C ASP A 190 20.67 3.77 -3.03
N GLU A 191 20.12 3.01 -3.98
CA GLU A 191 20.14 3.35 -5.40
C GLU A 191 18.78 3.94 -5.85
N VAL A 192 18.57 5.22 -5.56
CA VAL A 192 17.43 5.97 -6.11
C VAL A 192 17.71 6.28 -7.59
N PRO A 193 16.84 5.84 -8.53
CA PRO A 193 17.05 6.13 -9.95
C PRO A 193 16.95 7.64 -10.24
N ALA A 194 17.68 8.12 -11.25
CA ALA A 194 17.61 9.52 -11.67
C ALA A 194 16.29 9.84 -12.37
N SER A 195 15.75 8.88 -13.09
CA SER A 195 14.51 8.97 -13.84
C SER A 195 13.82 7.61 -13.87
N LEU A 196 12.52 7.63 -14.10
CA LEU A 196 11.70 6.43 -14.30
C LEU A 196 10.75 6.66 -15.47
N ALA A 197 10.59 5.62 -16.30
CA ALA A 197 9.59 5.60 -17.35
C ALA A 197 8.24 5.13 -16.80
N ILE A 198 7.18 5.90 -17.08
CA ILE A 198 5.81 5.64 -16.62
C ILE A 198 4.80 5.95 -17.71
N ILE A 199 3.71 5.18 -17.73
CA ILE A 199 2.58 5.44 -18.63
C ILE A 199 1.77 6.62 -18.10
N LYS A 200 1.49 7.57 -18.98
CA LYS A 200 0.65 8.76 -18.74
C LYS A 200 -0.66 8.61 -19.50
N CYS A 201 -1.72 9.10 -18.87
CA CYS A 201 -3.06 9.13 -19.46
C CYS A 201 -3.92 10.16 -18.71
N HIS A 202 -3.62 11.44 -18.88
CA HIS A 202 -4.33 12.51 -18.15
C HIS A 202 -4.44 13.79 -18.99
N GLN A 203 -5.49 14.57 -18.72
CA GLN A 203 -5.73 15.91 -19.27
C GLN A 203 -5.69 16.98 -18.18
N ASP A 204 -5.72 16.57 -16.93
CA ASP A 204 -5.68 17.40 -15.74
C ASP A 204 -4.38 17.16 -14.99
N GLU A 205 -3.90 18.18 -14.28
CA GLU A 205 -2.68 18.11 -13.50
C GLU A 205 -2.78 18.96 -12.22
N VAL A 206 -1.84 18.75 -11.31
CA VAL A 206 -1.63 19.59 -10.15
C VAL A 206 -0.92 20.86 -10.60
N LEU A 207 -1.59 22.02 -10.47
CA LEU A 207 -1.10 23.34 -10.81
C LEU A 207 -0.36 24.01 -9.64
N GLU A 208 -0.81 23.75 -8.41
CA GLU A 208 -0.16 24.24 -7.19
C GLU A 208 -0.09 23.11 -6.17
N LEU A 209 1.12 22.76 -5.78
CA LEU A 209 1.37 21.72 -4.79
C LEU A 209 0.87 22.17 -3.41
N PRO A 210 0.20 21.31 -2.61
CA PRO A 210 -0.15 21.65 -1.22
C PRO A 210 1.08 22.05 -0.41
N GLU A 211 0.97 23.06 0.46
CA GLU A 211 2.07 23.56 1.28
C GLU A 211 2.74 22.46 2.13
N SER A 212 1.94 21.48 2.61
CA SER A 212 2.43 20.35 3.40
C SER A 212 3.09 19.25 2.59
N ALA A 213 3.10 19.36 1.26
CA ALA A 213 3.61 18.31 0.37
C ALA A 213 5.11 18.47 0.08
N THR A 214 5.76 17.35 -0.15
CA THR A 214 7.13 17.28 -0.65
C THR A 214 7.12 16.76 -2.08
N LEU A 215 7.62 17.55 -3.03
CA LEU A 215 7.79 17.15 -4.43
C LEU A 215 8.83 16.03 -4.51
N LEU A 216 8.49 14.95 -5.22
CA LEU A 216 9.34 13.77 -5.38
C LEU A 216 9.74 13.50 -6.82
N ALA A 217 8.96 13.95 -7.79
CA ALA A 217 9.30 13.87 -9.20
C ALA A 217 8.62 14.96 -10.02
N SER A 218 9.26 15.33 -11.14
CA SER A 218 8.76 16.29 -12.12
C SER A 218 9.13 15.87 -13.55
N SER A 219 8.50 16.49 -14.55
CA SER A 219 8.88 16.36 -15.94
C SER A 219 8.81 17.71 -16.65
N GLU A 220 9.30 17.77 -17.90
CA GLU A 220 9.19 18.98 -18.72
C GLU A 220 7.73 19.33 -19.04
N VAL A 221 6.82 18.36 -19.01
CA VAL A 221 5.40 18.54 -19.36
C VAL A 221 4.55 18.81 -18.12
N CYS A 222 4.83 18.13 -17.00
CA CYS A 222 4.07 18.21 -15.76
C CYS A 222 5.04 18.48 -14.59
N GLU A 223 4.85 19.59 -13.88
CA GLU A 223 5.73 19.99 -12.78
C GLU A 223 5.57 19.10 -11.55
N VAL A 224 4.39 18.54 -11.34
CA VAL A 224 4.08 17.71 -10.17
C VAL A 224 3.73 16.28 -10.61
N GLU A 225 4.75 15.48 -10.85
CA GLU A 225 4.60 14.08 -11.25
C GLU A 225 4.40 13.14 -10.06
N MET A 226 5.03 13.46 -8.96
CA MET A 226 4.96 12.66 -7.74
C MET A 226 5.23 13.54 -6.52
N PHE A 227 4.43 13.37 -5.48
CA PHE A 227 4.63 14.01 -4.18
C PHE A 227 4.23 13.12 -3.01
N SER A 228 4.63 13.51 -1.82
CA SER A 228 4.17 12.88 -0.57
C SER A 228 3.74 13.93 0.45
N ILE A 229 2.82 13.54 1.36
CA ILE A 229 2.44 14.34 2.52
C ILE A 229 2.60 13.46 3.77
N GLY A 230 3.41 13.92 4.72
CA GLY A 230 3.81 13.08 5.84
C GLY A 230 4.37 11.72 5.35
N ASP A 231 4.19 10.67 6.12
CA ASP A 231 4.56 9.30 5.74
C ASP A 231 3.35 8.46 5.29
N HIS A 232 2.19 9.10 5.15
CA HIS A 232 0.92 8.42 4.94
C HIS A 232 0.26 8.71 3.58
N PHE A 233 0.59 9.79 2.88
CA PHE A 233 0.13 10.03 1.51
C PHE A 233 1.29 9.97 0.53
N PHE A 234 1.11 9.18 -0.53
CA PHE A 234 2.04 9.06 -1.65
C PHE A 234 1.26 9.13 -2.96
N CYS A 235 1.60 10.07 -3.83
CA CYS A 235 0.79 10.48 -4.94
C CYS A 235 1.60 10.47 -6.23
N ILE A 236 1.05 9.86 -7.29
CA ILE A 236 1.69 9.67 -8.59
C ILE A 236 0.71 10.10 -9.68
N GLN A 237 1.10 10.99 -10.60
CA GLN A 237 0.26 11.45 -11.71
C GLN A 237 0.16 10.41 -12.83
N GLY A 238 1.19 9.64 -13.08
CA GLY A 238 1.18 8.54 -14.03
C GLY A 238 0.56 7.27 -13.47
N HIS A 239 0.58 6.20 -14.27
CA HIS A 239 -0.06 4.92 -14.02
C HIS A 239 0.96 3.79 -13.87
N PRO A 240 1.44 3.49 -12.65
CA PRO A 240 2.36 2.37 -12.42
C PRO A 240 1.72 0.99 -12.64
N GLU A 241 0.38 0.91 -12.60
CA GLU A 241 -0.40 -0.29 -12.81
C GLU A 241 -0.63 -0.64 -14.29
N TYR A 242 -0.50 0.34 -15.21
CA TYR A 242 -0.78 0.11 -16.62
C TYR A 242 0.36 -0.61 -17.33
N ASN A 243 -0.01 -1.31 -18.41
CA ASN A 243 0.88 -1.89 -19.39
C ASN A 243 0.54 -1.38 -20.80
N LYS A 244 1.29 -1.83 -21.81
CA LYS A 244 1.08 -1.45 -23.21
C LYS A 244 -0.34 -1.71 -23.70
N GLU A 245 -0.91 -2.86 -23.34
CA GLU A 245 -2.23 -3.29 -23.83
C GLU A 245 -3.34 -2.40 -23.26
N ILE A 246 -3.27 -2.05 -21.98
CA ILE A 246 -4.22 -1.13 -21.34
C ILE A 246 -4.10 0.26 -21.95
N LEU A 247 -2.87 0.78 -22.14
CA LEU A 247 -2.68 2.08 -22.79
C LEU A 247 -3.29 2.09 -24.19
N PHE A 248 -3.02 1.07 -24.99
CA PHE A 248 -3.52 1.00 -26.37
C PHE A 248 -5.05 0.94 -26.42
N GLU A 249 -5.67 0.16 -25.54
CA GLU A 249 -7.13 0.13 -25.41
C GLU A 249 -7.71 1.50 -25.07
N ILE A 250 -7.11 2.20 -24.11
CA ILE A 250 -7.57 3.54 -23.72
C ILE A 250 -7.44 4.51 -24.89
N VAL A 251 -6.30 4.51 -25.59
CA VAL A 251 -6.06 5.36 -26.77
C VAL A 251 -7.10 5.08 -27.84
N ASP A 252 -7.33 3.80 -28.19
CA ASP A 252 -8.30 3.42 -29.20
C ASP A 252 -9.74 3.81 -28.81
N ARG A 253 -10.09 3.62 -27.55
CA ARG A 253 -11.40 3.99 -27.03
C ARG A 253 -11.64 5.50 -27.10
N VAL A 254 -10.67 6.33 -26.65
CA VAL A 254 -10.78 7.79 -26.68
C VAL A 254 -10.82 8.31 -28.14
N LEU A 255 -10.03 7.70 -29.03
CA LEU A 255 -10.06 8.01 -30.46
C LEU A 255 -11.42 7.67 -31.09
N ASN A 256 -11.97 6.48 -30.80
CA ASN A 256 -13.29 6.05 -31.31
C ASN A 256 -14.43 6.95 -30.77
N MET A 257 -14.27 7.54 -29.60
CA MET A 257 -15.19 8.54 -29.03
C MET A 257 -15.03 9.92 -29.67
N LYS A 258 -14.06 10.10 -30.58
CA LYS A 258 -13.71 11.37 -31.24
C LYS A 258 -13.31 12.48 -30.24
N LEU A 259 -12.70 12.08 -29.15
CA LEU A 259 -12.17 12.98 -28.11
C LEU A 259 -10.66 13.23 -28.28
N MET A 260 -10.06 12.67 -29.35
CA MET A 260 -8.63 12.75 -29.65
C MET A 260 -8.44 12.68 -31.17
N GLU A 261 -7.43 13.38 -31.67
CA GLU A 261 -7.02 13.31 -33.08
C GLU A 261 -6.14 12.08 -33.34
N GLN A 262 -6.19 11.54 -34.58
CA GLN A 262 -5.44 10.35 -34.98
C GLN A 262 -3.93 10.51 -34.78
N GLU A 263 -3.37 11.66 -35.17
CA GLU A 263 -1.94 11.95 -35.01
C GLU A 263 -1.48 11.85 -33.55
N PHE A 264 -2.30 12.36 -32.61
CA PHE A 264 -2.00 12.28 -31.18
C PHE A 264 -2.07 10.83 -30.68
N ALA A 265 -3.06 10.05 -31.15
CA ALA A 265 -3.18 8.63 -30.83
C ALA A 265 -1.97 7.83 -31.32
N ASP A 266 -1.54 8.03 -32.56
CA ASP A 266 -0.39 7.37 -33.16
C ASP A 266 0.90 7.72 -32.39
N LYS A 267 1.08 8.99 -32.05
CA LYS A 267 2.20 9.47 -31.24
C LYS A 267 2.21 8.84 -29.84
N ALA A 268 1.04 8.75 -29.19
CA ALA A 268 0.92 8.11 -27.88
C ALA A 268 1.35 6.65 -27.91
N LYS A 269 0.89 5.89 -28.92
CA LYS A 269 1.23 4.48 -29.10
C LYS A 269 2.69 4.27 -29.47
N SER A 270 3.26 5.11 -30.34
CA SER A 270 4.66 4.97 -30.80
C SER A 270 5.66 5.09 -29.65
N THR A 271 5.32 5.77 -28.55
CA THR A 271 6.19 5.86 -27.36
C THR A 271 6.50 4.51 -26.72
N MET A 272 5.62 3.50 -26.94
CA MET A 272 5.77 2.13 -26.41
C MET A 272 6.45 1.16 -27.41
N GLU A 273 6.91 1.64 -28.56
CA GLU A 273 7.60 0.82 -29.54
C GLU A 273 9.09 0.66 -29.20
N THR A 274 9.68 1.72 -28.67
CA THR A 274 11.13 1.80 -28.41
C THR A 274 11.52 1.67 -26.95
N ALA A 275 10.55 1.78 -26.03
CA ALA A 275 10.79 1.74 -24.59
C ALA A 275 9.63 1.03 -23.86
N GLN A 276 9.91 0.62 -22.62
CA GLN A 276 8.94 0.00 -21.73
C GLN A 276 8.89 0.78 -20.40
N PRO A 277 7.75 0.78 -19.69
CA PRO A 277 7.68 1.37 -18.36
C PRO A 277 8.54 0.58 -17.37
N ASP A 278 9.10 1.28 -16.39
CA ASP A 278 9.91 0.71 -15.31
C ASP A 278 9.03 0.01 -14.25
N ARG A 279 8.17 -0.91 -14.69
CA ARG A 279 7.13 -1.54 -13.84
C ARG A 279 7.66 -2.15 -12.57
N ILE A 280 8.79 -2.85 -12.62
CA ILE A 280 9.38 -3.51 -11.44
C ILE A 280 9.78 -2.48 -10.39
N LEU A 281 10.36 -1.36 -10.80
CA LEU A 281 10.75 -0.28 -9.89
C LEU A 281 9.52 0.43 -9.33
N TRP A 282 8.51 0.68 -10.15
CA TRP A 282 7.23 1.24 -9.71
C TRP A 282 6.49 0.33 -8.72
N GLN A 283 6.43 -0.97 -8.99
CA GLN A 283 5.84 -1.95 -8.07
C GLN A 283 6.58 -1.95 -6.73
N LYS A 284 7.92 -1.98 -6.76
CA LYS A 284 8.75 -1.93 -5.54
C LYS A 284 8.45 -0.68 -4.73
N LEU A 285 8.45 0.50 -5.36
CA LEU A 285 8.18 1.78 -4.72
C LEU A 285 6.80 1.80 -4.04
N CYS A 286 5.74 1.48 -4.79
CA CYS A 286 4.37 1.50 -4.29
C CYS A 286 4.13 0.46 -3.18
N LYS A 287 4.67 -0.76 -3.33
CA LYS A 287 4.57 -1.81 -2.31
C LYS A 287 5.32 -1.41 -1.04
N ASN A 288 6.54 -0.88 -1.15
CA ASN A 288 7.32 -0.43 0.01
C ASN A 288 6.64 0.74 0.73
N PHE A 289 5.97 1.64 0.00
CA PHE A 289 5.15 2.68 0.62
C PHE A 289 3.95 2.08 1.36
N LEU A 290 3.15 1.25 0.71
CA LEU A 290 1.91 0.71 1.29
C LEU A 290 2.14 -0.20 2.50
N LYS A 291 3.25 -0.94 2.52
CA LYS A 291 3.48 -2.08 3.42
C LYS A 291 4.57 -1.84 4.47
N GLY A 292 5.37 -0.76 4.26
CA GLY A 292 6.51 -0.40 5.12
C GLY A 292 6.18 0.42 6.35
#